data_7557c519be973193ad0b54954cd49080
#
_entry.id   7557c519be973193ad0b54954cd49080
#
_cell.length_a   1.000
_cell.length_b   1.000
_cell.length_c   1.000
_cell.angle_alpha   90.00
_cell.angle_beta   90.00
_cell.angle_gamma   90.00
#
_symmetry.space_group_name_H-M   'P 1'
#
loop_
_entity.id
_entity.type
_entity.pdbx_description
1 polymer ?
#
loop_
_entity_poly.entity_id
_entity_poly.type
_entity_poly.pdbx_seq_one_letter_code
_entity_poly.pdbx_strand_id
1 'polypeptide(L)'
;YDHISWLENKTIDGIIHEKTVKLLNSNIFVNQQENKDIALKIEKALTNNQSNKYFFGKDFNILKAENGFIQYQDSLGEVLLPEPNLLGDHQLGNISTAIATSRKLFNVKDEDIKKGITKIELKGRLQELKSPSKLKDLVGQNRLIIDGGHNIGASRAISNWVKKQNEDVHLIVGMMKDKDHQGFIDYFKDVVKSITLIDIPNQEGAISKEEFKNKLKGVNKEIYLANSIEESIKSASKYQNTIVCVVGSIYLIGEVLNLN
;
A
#
# COMPACT_ATOMS: atom_id res chain seq x y z
N TYR A 1 -9.05 -8.51 1.56
CA TYR A 1 -8.71 -9.74 0.80
C TYR A 1 -7.77 -10.67 1.58
N ASP A 2 -6.82 -10.18 2.37
CA ASP A 2 -5.86 -11.00 3.12
C ASP A 2 -6.52 -11.98 4.12
N HIS A 3 -7.64 -11.58 4.68
CA HIS A 3 -8.33 -12.36 5.71
C HIS A 3 -9.26 -13.44 5.15
N ILE A 4 -9.51 -13.47 3.83
CA ILE A 4 -10.44 -14.45 3.22
C ILE A 4 -10.01 -15.88 3.48
N SER A 5 -8.70 -16.16 3.43
CA SER A 5 -8.16 -17.50 3.65
C SER A 5 -8.34 -18.04 5.08
N TRP A 6 -8.52 -17.15 6.05
CA TRP A 6 -8.63 -17.47 7.47
C TRP A 6 -10.08 -17.59 7.95
N LEU A 7 -11.05 -17.20 7.10
CA LEU A 7 -12.47 -17.26 7.43
C LEU A 7 -13.10 -18.57 6.97
N GLU A 8 -13.96 -19.14 7.79
CA GLU A 8 -14.75 -20.32 7.41
C GLU A 8 -15.54 -20.09 6.12
N ASN A 9 -16.14 -18.90 5.97
CA ASN A 9 -16.99 -18.57 4.82
C ASN A 9 -16.23 -18.05 3.60
N LYS A 10 -14.93 -17.80 3.66
CA LYS A 10 -14.05 -17.32 2.56
C LYS A 10 -14.69 -16.30 1.62
N THR A 11 -15.49 -15.37 2.16
CA THR A 11 -16.24 -14.35 1.40
C THR A 11 -15.97 -12.94 1.91
N ILE A 12 -16.22 -11.94 1.06
CA ILE A 12 -16.17 -10.52 1.47
C ILE A 12 -17.19 -10.23 2.57
N ASP A 13 -18.38 -10.81 2.49
CA ASP A 13 -19.41 -10.65 3.52
C ASP A 13 -18.96 -11.23 4.88
N GLY A 14 -18.22 -12.35 4.86
CA GLY A 14 -17.57 -12.91 6.05
C GLY A 14 -16.57 -11.95 6.67
N ILE A 15 -15.72 -11.29 5.86
CA ILE A 15 -14.78 -10.28 6.36
C ILE A 15 -15.54 -9.09 6.96
N ILE A 16 -16.54 -8.58 6.27
CA ILE A 16 -17.35 -7.46 6.75
C ILE A 16 -17.98 -7.81 8.10
N HIS A 17 -18.58 -8.99 8.22
CA HIS A 17 -19.16 -9.46 9.47
C HIS A 17 -18.11 -9.54 10.59
N GLU A 18 -16.97 -10.20 10.37
CA GLU A 18 -15.90 -10.31 11.36
C GLU A 18 -15.41 -8.95 11.84
N LYS A 19 -15.25 -7.97 10.93
CA LYS A 19 -14.75 -6.65 11.27
C LYS A 19 -15.80 -5.76 11.95
N THR A 20 -17.09 -6.00 11.70
CA THR A 20 -18.15 -5.13 12.21
C THR A 20 -18.81 -5.64 13.50
N VAL A 21 -18.87 -6.96 13.71
CA VAL A 21 -19.55 -7.58 14.85
C VAL A 21 -18.99 -7.15 16.22
N LYS A 22 -17.71 -6.84 16.29
CA LYS A 22 -17.00 -6.46 17.53
C LYS A 22 -17.00 -4.94 17.78
N LEU A 23 -17.55 -4.14 16.88
CA LEU A 23 -17.55 -2.69 16.99
C LEU A 23 -18.75 -2.23 17.84
N LEU A 24 -18.61 -2.27 19.16
CA LEU A 24 -19.63 -1.86 20.11
C LEU A 24 -19.21 -0.57 20.82
N ASN A 25 -20.16 0.38 20.97
CA ASN A 25 -19.97 1.65 21.70
C ASN A 25 -18.72 2.44 21.27
N SER A 26 -18.48 2.50 19.97
CA SER A 26 -17.27 3.07 19.36
C SER A 26 -17.61 4.24 18.45
N ASN A 27 -16.61 4.95 17.97
CA ASN A 27 -16.73 5.82 16.80
C ASN A 27 -16.12 5.08 15.60
N ILE A 28 -16.91 4.84 14.58
CA ILE A 28 -16.54 4.03 13.41
C ILE A 28 -16.32 4.96 12.23
N PHE A 29 -15.08 4.99 11.72
CA PHE A 29 -14.72 5.72 10.50
C PHE A 29 -14.51 4.73 9.37
N VAL A 30 -15.31 4.82 8.32
CA VAL A 30 -15.24 3.95 7.15
C VAL A 30 -14.54 4.70 6.03
N ASN A 31 -13.32 4.25 5.71
CA ASN A 31 -12.52 4.81 4.63
C ASN A 31 -13.14 4.57 3.25
N GLN A 32 -12.61 5.24 2.24
CA GLN A 32 -12.96 5.01 0.84
C GLN A 32 -12.88 3.52 0.49
N GLN A 33 -13.95 3.01 -0.11
CA GLN A 33 -14.00 1.66 -0.64
C GLN A 33 -13.84 1.71 -2.16
N GLU A 34 -13.14 0.73 -2.70
CA GLU A 34 -12.88 0.65 -4.14
C GLU A 34 -14.14 0.34 -4.95
N ASN A 35 -15.08 -0.37 -4.34
CA ASN A 35 -16.33 -0.78 -4.95
C ASN A 35 -17.49 -0.23 -4.11
N LYS A 36 -18.44 0.43 -4.78
CA LYS A 36 -19.65 0.97 -4.16
C LYS A 36 -20.48 -0.12 -3.48
N ASP A 37 -20.51 -1.34 -4.04
CA ASP A 37 -21.24 -2.46 -3.44
C ASP A 37 -20.63 -2.88 -2.10
N ILE A 38 -19.32 -2.83 -1.95
CA ILE A 38 -18.64 -3.10 -0.67
C ILE A 38 -19.00 -2.02 0.34
N ALA A 39 -19.00 -0.75 -0.05
CA ALA A 39 -19.41 0.36 0.81
C ALA A 39 -20.86 0.17 1.33
N LEU A 40 -21.78 -0.19 0.44
CA LEU A 40 -23.18 -0.46 0.80
C LEU A 40 -23.32 -1.67 1.74
N LYS A 41 -22.55 -2.74 1.50
CA LYS A 41 -22.54 -3.93 2.39
C LYS A 41 -22.02 -3.58 3.79
N ILE A 42 -20.98 -2.76 3.90
CA ILE A 42 -20.47 -2.27 5.19
C ILE A 42 -21.52 -1.41 5.88
N GLU A 43 -22.16 -0.48 5.17
CA GLU A 43 -23.21 0.37 5.70
C GLU A 43 -24.40 -0.46 6.24
N LYS A 44 -24.83 -1.46 5.46
CA LYS A 44 -25.89 -2.40 5.87
C LYS A 44 -25.49 -3.21 7.11
N ALA A 45 -24.27 -3.72 7.17
CA ALA A 45 -23.78 -4.45 8.32
C ALA A 45 -23.73 -3.61 9.60
N LEU A 46 -23.55 -2.30 9.46
CA LEU A 46 -23.52 -1.34 10.57
C LEU A 46 -24.90 -0.72 10.90
N THR A 47 -25.97 -1.05 10.17
CA THR A 47 -27.28 -0.41 10.35
C THR A 47 -27.78 -0.49 11.78
N ASN A 48 -27.72 -1.67 12.40
CA ASN A 48 -28.21 -1.92 13.76
C ASN A 48 -27.15 -1.66 14.85
N ASN A 49 -25.95 -1.22 14.46
CA ASN A 49 -24.89 -0.88 15.39
C ASN A 49 -25.17 0.51 15.99
N GLN A 50 -25.13 0.64 17.30
CA GLN A 50 -25.44 1.90 18.01
C GLN A 50 -24.27 2.89 18.07
N SER A 51 -23.11 2.53 17.54
CA SER A 51 -21.95 3.40 17.45
C SER A 51 -22.18 4.60 16.51
N ASN A 52 -21.47 5.69 16.74
CA ASN A 52 -21.40 6.78 15.77
C ASN A 52 -20.65 6.30 14.52
N LYS A 53 -21.19 6.59 13.35
CA LYS A 53 -20.63 6.13 12.07
C LYS A 53 -20.33 7.31 11.16
N TYR A 54 -19.16 7.31 10.57
CA TYR A 54 -18.68 8.35 9.66
C TYR A 54 -18.14 7.70 8.39
N PHE A 55 -18.73 7.99 7.24
CA PHE A 55 -18.42 7.35 5.96
C PHE A 55 -17.73 8.34 5.04
N PHE A 56 -16.65 7.89 4.41
CA PHE A 56 -16.03 8.60 3.30
C PHE A 56 -17.06 8.85 2.17
N GLY A 57 -17.08 10.05 1.64
CA GLY A 57 -18.00 10.47 0.58
C GLY A 57 -19.39 10.92 1.08
N LYS A 58 -19.70 10.73 2.38
CA LYS A 58 -20.94 11.22 3.02
C LYS A 58 -20.63 12.23 4.13
N ASP A 59 -19.84 11.82 5.11
CA ASP A 59 -19.56 12.60 6.33
C ASP A 59 -18.22 13.34 6.24
N PHE A 60 -17.31 12.83 5.45
CA PHE A 60 -16.02 13.47 5.15
C PHE A 60 -15.53 13.07 3.77
N ASN A 61 -14.72 13.94 3.16
CA ASN A 61 -14.17 13.71 1.82
C ASN A 61 -12.81 14.39 1.68
N ILE A 62 -12.04 13.97 0.66
CA ILE A 62 -10.80 14.60 0.25
C ILE A 62 -10.70 14.61 -1.27
N LEU A 63 -10.30 15.73 -1.83
CA LEU A 63 -10.09 15.92 -3.26
C LEU A 63 -8.66 16.39 -3.48
N LYS A 64 -8.02 15.90 -4.52
CA LYS A 64 -6.74 16.44 -4.96
C LYS A 64 -7.01 17.81 -5.58
N ALA A 65 -6.43 18.85 -5.01
CA ALA A 65 -6.44 20.18 -5.56
C ALA A 65 -5.20 20.40 -6.45
N GLU A 66 -5.16 21.51 -7.15
CA GLU A 66 -4.01 21.91 -7.96
C GLU A 66 -2.86 22.45 -7.08
N ASN A 67 -1.67 22.51 -7.67
CA ASN A 67 -0.49 23.16 -7.07
C ASN A 67 0.02 22.59 -5.75
N GLY A 68 -0.06 21.27 -5.55
CA GLY A 68 0.49 20.61 -4.36
C GLY A 68 -0.37 20.76 -3.10
N PHE A 69 -1.65 21.01 -3.29
CA PHE A 69 -2.64 21.06 -2.20
C PHE A 69 -3.69 19.98 -2.36
N ILE A 70 -4.36 19.66 -1.26
CA ILE A 70 -5.56 18.81 -1.18
C ILE A 70 -6.66 19.58 -0.45
N GLN A 71 -7.89 19.41 -0.87
CA GLN A 71 -9.06 19.97 -0.24
C GLN A 71 -9.74 18.88 0.59
N TYR A 72 -9.80 19.08 1.89
CA TYR A 72 -10.54 18.21 2.83
C TYR A 72 -11.84 18.88 3.24
N GLN A 73 -12.92 18.11 3.41
CA GLN A 73 -14.23 18.58 3.83
C GLN A 73 -14.88 17.61 4.81
N ASP A 74 -15.50 18.15 5.87
CA ASP A 74 -16.38 17.43 6.79
C ASP A 74 -17.48 18.35 7.36
N SER A 75 -18.22 17.90 8.38
CA SER A 75 -19.28 18.69 9.04
C SER A 75 -18.78 19.94 9.77
N LEU A 76 -17.47 20.08 10.00
CA LEU A 76 -16.84 21.25 10.62
C LEU A 76 -16.38 22.28 9.57
N GLY A 77 -16.53 21.98 8.28
CA GLY A 77 -16.18 22.86 7.16
C GLY A 77 -15.03 22.32 6.32
N GLU A 78 -14.63 23.14 5.35
CA GLU A 78 -13.56 22.84 4.41
C GLU A 78 -12.21 23.36 4.89
N VAL A 79 -11.15 22.62 4.55
CA VAL A 79 -9.77 23.05 4.82
C VAL A 79 -8.88 22.71 3.64
N LEU A 80 -8.08 23.69 3.21
CA LEU A 80 -7.02 23.49 2.23
C LEU A 80 -5.74 23.09 2.98
N LEU A 81 -5.22 21.92 2.62
CA LEU A 81 -4.06 21.30 3.26
C LEU A 81 -2.94 21.11 2.23
N PRO A 82 -1.66 21.18 2.63
CA PRO A 82 -0.56 20.80 1.75
C PRO A 82 -0.70 19.29 1.36
N GLU A 83 -0.21 18.94 0.18
CA GLU A 83 -0.16 17.54 -0.25
C GLU A 83 0.73 16.73 0.72
N PRO A 84 0.29 15.54 1.12
CA PRO A 84 1.05 14.72 2.07
C PRO A 84 2.35 14.20 1.46
N ASN A 85 3.35 13.99 2.30
CA ASN A 85 4.60 13.37 1.91
C ASN A 85 4.46 11.82 1.81
N LEU A 86 3.41 11.36 1.13
CA LEU A 86 3.14 9.93 0.91
C LEU A 86 2.81 9.68 -0.55
N LEU A 87 3.45 8.68 -1.13
CA LEU A 87 3.19 8.29 -2.51
C LEU A 87 1.94 7.39 -2.62
N GLY A 88 1.22 7.52 -3.75
CA GLY A 88 0.07 6.70 -4.11
C GLY A 88 -1.28 7.29 -3.70
N ASP A 89 -2.22 7.31 -4.65
CA ASP A 89 -3.54 7.94 -4.46
C ASP A 89 -4.37 7.32 -3.34
N HIS A 90 -4.16 6.02 -3.03
CA HIS A 90 -4.83 5.34 -1.91
C HIS A 90 -4.51 5.97 -0.55
N GLN A 91 -3.38 6.69 -0.44
CA GLN A 91 -3.02 7.40 0.79
C GLN A 91 -3.95 8.59 1.06
N LEU A 92 -4.54 9.19 0.03
CA LEU A 92 -5.52 10.28 0.23
C LEU A 92 -6.73 9.80 1.05
N GLY A 93 -7.24 8.60 0.77
CA GLY A 93 -8.31 7.99 1.57
C GLY A 93 -7.88 7.73 3.02
N ASN A 94 -6.68 7.19 3.23
CA ASN A 94 -6.13 6.95 4.57
C ASN A 94 -5.98 8.25 5.37
N ILE A 95 -5.44 9.28 4.73
CA ILE A 95 -5.24 10.61 5.33
C ILE A 95 -6.58 11.26 5.65
N SER A 96 -7.58 11.19 4.75
CA SER A 96 -8.89 11.76 5.01
C SER A 96 -9.56 11.13 6.23
N THR A 97 -9.41 9.82 6.39
CA THR A 97 -9.92 9.09 7.56
C THR A 97 -9.20 9.51 8.84
N ALA A 98 -7.87 9.69 8.79
CA ALA A 98 -7.08 10.17 9.92
C ALA A 98 -7.47 11.60 10.31
N ILE A 99 -7.67 12.51 9.34
CA ILE A 99 -8.10 13.89 9.59
C ILE A 99 -9.50 13.90 10.20
N ALA A 100 -10.47 13.15 9.63
CA ALA A 100 -11.81 13.03 10.15
C ALA A 100 -11.82 12.57 11.62
N THR A 101 -11.03 11.55 11.92
CA THR A 101 -10.86 11.02 13.27
C THR A 101 -10.28 12.07 14.22
N SER A 102 -9.21 12.75 13.79
CA SER A 102 -8.49 13.74 14.60
C SER A 102 -9.37 14.95 14.91
N ARG A 103 -10.08 15.48 13.93
CA ARG A 103 -10.98 16.62 14.12
C ARG A 103 -12.18 16.24 15.00
N LYS A 104 -12.79 15.07 14.73
CA LYS A 104 -14.04 14.67 15.40
C LYS A 104 -13.85 14.22 16.84
N LEU A 105 -12.76 13.52 17.15
CA LEU A 105 -12.56 12.94 18.48
C LEU A 105 -11.61 13.75 19.36
N PHE A 106 -10.67 14.48 18.76
CA PHE A 106 -9.60 15.13 19.51
C PHE A 106 -9.57 16.65 19.36
N ASN A 107 -10.52 17.25 18.62
CA ASN A 107 -10.56 18.69 18.35
C ASN A 107 -9.22 19.27 17.85
N VAL A 108 -8.49 18.50 17.03
CA VAL A 108 -7.19 18.94 16.49
C VAL A 108 -7.44 20.13 15.56
N LYS A 109 -6.64 21.19 15.76
CA LYS A 109 -6.76 22.41 14.95
C LYS A 109 -6.19 22.19 13.54
N ASP A 110 -6.75 22.89 12.57
CA ASP A 110 -6.33 22.80 11.16
C ASP A 110 -4.84 23.10 10.97
N GLU A 111 -4.27 24.04 11.76
CA GLU A 111 -2.84 24.36 11.73
C GLU A 111 -1.95 23.17 12.17
N ASP A 112 -2.40 22.37 13.13
CA ASP A 112 -1.67 21.19 13.58
C ASP A 112 -1.80 20.05 12.58
N ILE A 113 -2.97 19.92 11.92
CA ILE A 113 -3.18 18.98 10.80
C ILE A 113 -2.25 19.36 9.64
N LYS A 114 -2.17 20.63 9.23
CA LYS A 114 -1.25 21.12 8.18
C LYS A 114 0.20 20.78 8.49
N LYS A 115 0.65 20.97 9.72
CA LYS A 115 2.00 20.63 10.15
C LYS A 115 2.23 19.11 10.17
N GLY A 116 1.23 18.36 10.64
CA GLY A 116 1.30 16.89 10.74
C GLY A 116 1.40 16.22 9.38
N ILE A 117 0.56 16.62 8.43
CA ILE A 117 0.43 15.98 7.13
C ILE A 117 1.72 16.00 6.30
N THR A 118 2.53 17.06 6.43
CA THR A 118 3.81 17.18 5.73
C THR A 118 4.95 16.43 6.39
N LYS A 119 4.74 15.93 7.62
CA LYS A 119 5.74 15.19 8.42
C LYS A 119 5.44 13.72 8.54
N ILE A 120 4.42 13.22 7.83
CA ILE A 120 4.06 11.80 7.88
C ILE A 120 5.20 10.99 7.25
N GLU A 121 5.70 10.04 8.01
CA GLU A 121 6.64 9.01 7.55
C GLU A 121 6.03 7.65 7.81
N LEU A 122 5.75 6.90 6.76
CA LEU A 122 5.28 5.51 6.83
C LEU A 122 6.33 4.60 6.20
N LYS A 123 7.08 3.90 7.05
CA LYS A 123 8.11 2.97 6.59
C LYS A 123 7.47 1.84 5.78
N GLY A 124 8.03 1.57 4.60
CA GLY A 124 7.56 0.51 3.71
C GLY A 124 6.14 0.72 3.15
N ARG A 125 5.75 1.97 2.88
CA ARG A 125 4.52 2.34 2.17
C ARG A 125 4.84 3.27 1.00
N LEU A 126 5.18 2.69 -0.15
CA LEU A 126 5.77 3.38 -1.30
C LEU A 126 6.87 4.36 -0.87
N GLN A 127 7.66 3.94 0.12
CA GLN A 127 8.72 4.76 0.68
C GLN A 127 9.89 4.85 -0.28
N GLU A 128 10.30 6.06 -0.63
CA GLU A 128 11.54 6.29 -1.38
C GLU A 128 12.73 6.36 -0.42
N LEU A 129 13.69 5.45 -0.58
CA LEU A 129 14.95 5.48 0.15
C LEU A 129 15.87 6.52 -0.47
N LYS A 130 16.43 7.39 0.38
CA LYS A 130 17.32 8.50 -0.02
C LYS A 130 18.73 8.29 0.51
N SER A 131 19.74 8.85 -0.19
CA SER A 131 21.11 8.89 0.32
C SER A 131 21.22 9.87 1.51
N PRO A 132 22.14 9.60 2.47
CA PRO A 132 23.06 8.45 2.48
C PRO A 132 22.37 7.17 2.93
N SER A 133 22.53 6.09 2.16
CA SER A 133 21.91 4.80 2.45
C SER A 133 22.63 3.72 1.63
N LYS A 134 23.08 2.65 2.28
CA LYS A 134 23.82 1.57 1.66
C LYS A 134 23.13 1.02 0.41
N LEU A 135 21.83 0.72 0.51
CA LEU A 135 21.09 0.14 -0.61
C LEU A 135 20.74 1.19 -1.68
N LYS A 136 20.42 2.42 -1.29
CA LYS A 136 20.19 3.51 -2.24
C LYS A 136 21.46 3.83 -3.05
N ASP A 137 22.61 3.77 -2.42
CA ASP A 137 23.88 4.02 -3.08
C ASP A 137 24.23 2.94 -4.13
N LEU A 138 23.71 1.70 -3.98
CA LEU A 138 23.83 0.64 -4.99
C LEU A 138 23.06 0.96 -6.28
N VAL A 139 21.97 1.71 -6.22
CA VAL A 139 21.18 2.08 -7.42
C VAL A 139 21.65 3.40 -8.06
N GLY A 140 22.59 4.11 -7.44
CA GLY A 140 23.15 5.36 -7.97
C GLY A 140 22.07 6.43 -8.18
N GLN A 141 21.94 6.94 -9.40
CA GLN A 141 20.94 7.96 -9.76
C GLN A 141 19.50 7.43 -9.82
N ASN A 142 19.30 6.12 -9.92
CA ASN A 142 17.98 5.51 -9.97
C ASN A 142 17.24 5.67 -8.64
N ARG A 143 15.91 5.59 -8.68
CA ARG A 143 15.07 5.64 -7.49
C ARG A 143 14.94 4.24 -6.87
N LEU A 144 14.94 4.16 -5.55
CA LEU A 144 14.70 2.92 -4.80
C LEU A 144 13.45 3.10 -3.95
N ILE A 145 12.40 2.37 -4.31
CA ILE A 145 11.09 2.42 -3.63
C ILE A 145 10.86 1.09 -2.92
N ILE A 146 10.32 1.15 -1.71
CA ILE A 146 9.96 -0.04 -0.92
C ILE A 146 8.51 -0.01 -0.47
N ASP A 147 7.81 -1.15 -0.55
CA ASP A 147 6.43 -1.30 -0.07
C ASP A 147 6.15 -2.70 0.47
N GLY A 148 5.63 -2.80 1.69
CA GLY A 148 5.29 -4.08 2.34
C GLY A 148 3.96 -4.70 1.88
N GLY A 149 3.35 -4.18 0.82
CA GLY A 149 2.12 -4.71 0.23
C GLY A 149 2.31 -6.14 -0.28
N HIS A 150 1.36 -7.02 0.08
CA HIS A 150 1.48 -8.47 -0.15
C HIS A 150 0.13 -9.12 -0.52
N ASN A 151 -0.85 -8.33 -0.89
CA ASN A 151 -2.18 -8.78 -1.29
C ASN A 151 -2.67 -8.07 -2.55
N ILE A 152 -3.79 -8.53 -3.09
CA ILE A 152 -4.40 -8.02 -4.33
C ILE A 152 -4.70 -6.51 -4.26
N GLY A 153 -5.20 -6.02 -3.13
CA GLY A 153 -5.48 -4.59 -2.94
C GLY A 153 -4.20 -3.75 -3.01
N ALA A 154 -3.13 -4.20 -2.34
CA ALA A 154 -1.84 -3.53 -2.37
C ALA A 154 -1.19 -3.60 -3.75
N SER A 155 -1.19 -4.77 -4.43
CA SER A 155 -0.61 -4.89 -5.77
C SER A 155 -1.28 -3.95 -6.77
N ARG A 156 -2.61 -3.81 -6.69
CA ARG A 156 -3.34 -2.85 -7.52
C ARG A 156 -2.95 -1.41 -7.21
N ALA A 157 -2.87 -1.03 -5.93
CA ALA A 157 -2.48 0.33 -5.54
C ALA A 157 -1.06 0.68 -6.01
N ILE A 158 -0.10 -0.24 -5.82
CA ILE A 158 1.29 -0.08 -6.27
C ILE A 158 1.35 -0.03 -7.81
N SER A 159 0.67 -0.94 -8.50
CA SER A 159 0.62 -0.96 -9.97
C SER A 159 0.04 0.32 -10.55
N ASN A 160 -1.01 0.88 -9.94
CA ASN A 160 -1.58 2.17 -10.35
C ASN A 160 -0.59 3.32 -10.15
N TRP A 161 0.21 3.28 -9.10
CA TRP A 161 1.29 4.23 -8.91
C TRP A 161 2.39 4.05 -9.97
N VAL A 162 2.81 2.79 -10.25
CA VAL A 162 3.79 2.46 -11.31
C VAL A 162 3.35 3.01 -12.67
N LYS A 163 2.09 2.84 -13.05
CA LYS A 163 1.54 3.36 -14.34
C LYS A 163 1.68 4.86 -14.53
N LYS A 164 1.84 5.61 -13.44
CA LYS A 164 1.97 7.09 -13.47
C LYS A 164 3.42 7.55 -13.52
N GLN A 165 4.39 6.61 -13.46
CA GLN A 165 5.80 6.96 -13.55
C GLN A 165 6.21 7.04 -15.03
N ASN A 166 7.15 7.94 -15.32
CA ASN A 166 7.75 8.08 -16.65
C ASN A 166 8.97 7.16 -16.82
N GLU A 167 9.52 6.66 -15.71
CA GLU A 167 10.68 5.79 -15.69
C GLU A 167 10.28 4.32 -15.83
N ASP A 168 11.14 3.51 -16.42
CA ASP A 168 11.01 2.05 -16.40
C ASP A 168 11.08 1.52 -14.96
N VAL A 169 10.20 0.60 -14.59
CA VAL A 169 10.16 0.02 -13.23
C VAL A 169 10.66 -1.41 -13.25
N HIS A 170 11.64 -1.71 -12.42
CA HIS A 170 12.13 -3.06 -12.15
C HIS A 170 11.60 -3.52 -10.79
N LEU A 171 10.80 -4.59 -10.78
CA LEU A 171 10.15 -5.10 -9.58
C LEU A 171 11.00 -6.19 -8.93
N ILE A 172 11.24 -6.07 -7.63
CA ILE A 172 11.85 -7.12 -6.80
C ILE A 172 10.79 -7.63 -5.82
N VAL A 173 10.55 -8.94 -5.80
CA VAL A 173 9.43 -9.51 -5.04
C VAL A 173 9.88 -10.70 -4.21
N GLY A 174 9.52 -10.67 -2.92
CA GLY A 174 9.55 -11.82 -2.02
C GLY A 174 8.26 -11.89 -1.21
N MET A 175 7.64 -13.07 -1.10
CA MET A 175 6.32 -13.22 -0.49
C MET A 175 6.28 -14.40 0.50
N MET A 176 5.29 -14.39 1.39
CA MET A 176 4.98 -15.52 2.25
C MET A 176 4.18 -16.58 1.47
N LYS A 177 4.28 -17.87 1.87
CA LYS A 177 3.66 -19.02 1.16
C LYS A 177 2.13 -18.96 1.08
N ASP A 178 1.49 -18.34 2.07
CA ASP A 178 0.04 -18.27 2.22
C ASP A 178 -0.63 -17.20 1.34
N LYS A 179 0.13 -16.47 0.53
CA LYS A 179 -0.37 -15.35 -0.29
C LYS A 179 -0.75 -15.79 -1.71
N ASP A 180 -1.60 -14.98 -2.35
CA ASP A 180 -1.95 -15.16 -3.76
C ASP A 180 -0.86 -14.58 -4.66
N HIS A 181 0.13 -15.42 -4.98
CA HIS A 181 1.30 -15.04 -5.76
C HIS A 181 0.95 -14.64 -7.19
N GLN A 182 0.11 -15.43 -7.86
CA GLN A 182 -0.30 -15.16 -9.23
C GLN A 182 -1.12 -13.87 -9.32
N GLY A 183 -2.15 -13.76 -8.47
CA GLY A 183 -3.00 -12.58 -8.46
C GLY A 183 -2.22 -11.30 -8.10
N PHE A 184 -1.18 -11.40 -7.24
CA PHE A 184 -0.30 -10.27 -6.94
C PHE A 184 0.49 -9.83 -8.18
N ILE A 185 1.14 -10.77 -8.89
CA ILE A 185 1.98 -10.48 -10.06
C ILE A 185 1.16 -10.05 -11.28
N ASP A 186 -0.07 -10.51 -11.42
CA ASP A 186 -0.94 -10.16 -12.55
C ASP A 186 -1.16 -8.65 -12.72
N TYR A 187 -1.11 -7.88 -11.63
CA TYR A 187 -1.20 -6.43 -11.70
C TYR A 187 0.07 -5.76 -12.26
N PHE A 188 1.21 -6.45 -12.23
CA PHE A 188 2.50 -5.89 -12.64
C PHE A 188 2.96 -6.35 -14.02
N LYS A 189 2.49 -7.50 -14.50
CA LYS A 189 2.98 -8.15 -15.72
C LYS A 189 3.04 -7.25 -16.97
N ASP A 190 2.16 -6.25 -17.07
CA ASP A 190 2.08 -5.37 -18.24
C ASP A 190 2.68 -3.98 -17.97
N VAL A 191 3.03 -3.65 -16.72
CA VAL A 191 3.43 -2.29 -16.33
C VAL A 191 4.86 -2.16 -15.84
N VAL A 192 5.55 -3.28 -15.57
CA VAL A 192 6.97 -3.28 -15.19
C VAL A 192 7.85 -3.78 -16.33
N LYS A 193 9.12 -3.43 -16.30
CA LYS A 193 10.12 -3.86 -17.29
C LYS A 193 10.58 -5.29 -17.04
N SER A 194 10.88 -5.61 -15.80
CA SER A 194 11.31 -6.94 -15.37
C SER A 194 10.83 -7.24 -13.95
N ILE A 195 10.87 -8.53 -13.59
CA ILE A 195 10.55 -9.03 -12.25
C ILE A 195 11.73 -9.85 -11.76
N THR A 196 12.23 -9.55 -10.57
CA THR A 196 13.22 -10.35 -9.85
C THR A 196 12.58 -10.96 -8.62
N LEU A 197 12.63 -12.29 -8.50
CA LEU A 197 12.14 -13.01 -7.33
C LEU A 197 13.30 -13.31 -6.39
N ILE A 198 13.06 -13.12 -5.09
CA ILE A 198 14.04 -13.37 -4.04
C ILE A 198 13.40 -14.13 -2.88
N ASP A 199 14.22 -14.90 -2.18
CA ASP A 199 13.84 -15.46 -0.88
C ASP A 199 13.80 -14.35 0.17
N ILE A 200 12.90 -14.44 1.15
CA ILE A 200 12.91 -13.53 2.29
C ILE A 200 13.89 -14.12 3.33
N PRO A 201 14.97 -13.43 3.66
CA PRO A 201 15.94 -13.96 4.63
C PRO A 201 15.27 -14.27 5.97
N ASN A 202 15.72 -15.33 6.65
CA ASN A 202 15.30 -15.73 7.99
C ASN A 202 13.77 -15.94 8.16
N GLN A 203 13.03 -16.26 7.07
CA GLN A 203 11.59 -16.47 7.08
C GLN A 203 11.22 -17.85 6.54
N GLU A 204 11.07 -18.84 7.42
CA GLU A 204 10.70 -20.23 7.06
C GLU A 204 9.33 -20.32 6.37
N GLY A 205 8.41 -19.41 6.67
CA GLY A 205 7.08 -19.30 6.04
C GLY A 205 7.09 -18.60 4.67
N ALA A 206 8.25 -18.15 4.17
CA ALA A 206 8.36 -17.56 2.84
C ALA A 206 8.34 -18.63 1.74
N ILE A 207 7.79 -18.28 0.57
CA ILE A 207 7.92 -19.11 -0.63
C ILE A 207 9.34 -18.96 -1.19
N SER A 208 9.96 -20.05 -1.65
CA SER A 208 11.23 -19.95 -2.35
C SER A 208 11.05 -19.29 -3.71
N LYS A 209 12.07 -18.57 -4.17
CA LYS A 209 12.05 -17.90 -5.47
C LYS A 209 11.82 -18.87 -6.64
N GLU A 210 12.32 -20.10 -6.55
CA GLU A 210 12.10 -21.15 -7.54
C GLU A 210 10.64 -21.63 -7.53
N GLU A 211 10.07 -21.92 -6.36
CA GLU A 211 8.66 -22.31 -6.22
C GLU A 211 7.74 -21.17 -6.68
N PHE A 212 8.07 -19.94 -6.33
CA PHE A 212 7.31 -18.77 -6.76
C PHE A 212 7.30 -18.66 -8.29
N LYS A 213 8.48 -18.76 -8.94
CA LYS A 213 8.59 -18.74 -10.40
C LYS A 213 7.73 -19.83 -11.04
N ASN A 214 7.76 -21.04 -10.48
CA ASN A 214 7.01 -22.18 -11.03
C ASN A 214 5.48 -22.03 -10.91
N LYS A 215 5.01 -21.22 -9.96
CA LYS A 215 3.58 -20.91 -9.80
C LYS A 215 3.06 -19.87 -10.80
N LEU A 216 3.96 -19.06 -11.39
CA LEU A 216 3.56 -17.96 -12.28
C LEU A 216 3.25 -18.47 -13.69
N LYS A 217 2.11 -18.03 -14.22
CA LYS A 217 1.63 -18.35 -15.57
C LYS A 217 1.31 -17.08 -16.34
N GLY A 218 1.52 -17.09 -17.65
CA GLY A 218 1.13 -15.96 -18.53
C GLY A 218 1.86 -14.67 -18.27
N VAL A 219 3.08 -14.72 -17.70
CA VAL A 219 3.94 -13.58 -17.48
C VAL A 219 4.93 -13.49 -18.65
N ASN A 220 4.68 -12.56 -19.58
CA ASN A 220 5.52 -12.36 -20.78
C ASN A 220 6.71 -11.41 -20.51
N LYS A 221 7.19 -11.36 -19.28
CA LYS A 221 8.35 -10.56 -18.86
C LYS A 221 9.48 -11.47 -18.42
N GLU A 222 10.70 -10.96 -18.51
CA GLU A 222 11.85 -11.68 -17.94
C GLU A 222 11.73 -11.77 -16.43
N ILE A 223 11.78 -12.99 -15.91
CA ILE A 223 11.78 -13.31 -14.49
C ILE A 223 13.17 -13.77 -14.09
N TYR A 224 13.84 -12.94 -13.31
CA TYR A 224 15.16 -13.22 -12.74
C TYR A 224 15.01 -13.80 -11.34
N LEU A 225 16.03 -14.56 -10.91
CA LEU A 225 16.16 -15.04 -9.53
C LEU A 225 17.45 -14.43 -8.97
N ALA A 226 17.38 -13.90 -7.75
CA ALA A 226 18.53 -13.36 -7.04
C ALA A 226 18.71 -14.05 -5.69
N ASN A 227 19.95 -14.11 -5.19
CA ASN A 227 20.29 -14.81 -3.95
C ASN A 227 20.35 -13.85 -2.76
N SER A 228 20.33 -12.55 -2.99
CA SER A 228 20.28 -11.55 -1.93
C SER A 228 19.56 -10.28 -2.37
N ILE A 229 19.18 -9.47 -1.39
CA ILE A 229 18.59 -8.15 -1.61
C ILE A 229 19.56 -7.25 -2.37
N GLU A 230 20.82 -7.23 -1.95
CA GLU A 230 21.86 -6.42 -2.59
C GLU A 230 22.12 -6.85 -4.04
N GLU A 231 22.17 -8.16 -4.31
CA GLU A 231 22.32 -8.69 -5.67
C GLU A 231 21.16 -8.25 -6.56
N SER A 232 19.93 -8.37 -6.08
CA SER A 232 18.72 -7.99 -6.82
C SER A 232 18.70 -6.50 -7.15
N ILE A 233 19.02 -5.64 -6.18
CA ILE A 233 19.08 -4.19 -6.33
C ILE A 233 20.21 -3.80 -7.30
N LYS A 234 21.40 -4.37 -7.14
CA LYS A 234 22.56 -4.11 -8.00
C LYS A 234 22.30 -4.56 -9.44
N SER A 235 21.60 -5.66 -9.65
CA SER A 235 21.23 -6.13 -11.00
C SER A 235 20.29 -5.16 -11.70
N ALA A 236 19.31 -4.60 -10.99
CA ALA A 236 18.40 -3.59 -11.52
C ALA A 236 19.09 -2.23 -11.77
N SER A 237 20.19 -1.92 -11.07
CA SER A 237 20.93 -0.66 -11.22
C SER A 237 21.72 -0.51 -12.53
N LYS A 238 21.83 -1.59 -13.32
CA LYS A 238 22.48 -1.55 -14.65
C LYS A 238 21.73 -0.69 -15.66
N TYR A 239 20.47 -0.43 -15.40
CA TYR A 239 19.61 0.41 -16.23
C TYR A 239 19.64 1.84 -15.71
N GLN A 240 19.61 2.82 -16.61
CA GLN A 240 19.57 4.25 -16.25
C GLN A 240 18.16 4.78 -16.29
N ASN A 241 17.89 5.80 -15.49
CA ASN A 241 16.57 6.46 -15.40
C ASN A 241 15.45 5.46 -15.08
N THR A 242 15.65 4.66 -14.03
CA THR A 242 14.72 3.60 -13.63
C THR A 242 14.31 3.72 -12.17
N ILE A 243 13.22 3.03 -11.84
CA ILE A 243 12.76 2.81 -10.48
C ILE A 243 12.99 1.34 -10.14
N VAL A 244 13.74 1.08 -9.08
CA VAL A 244 13.82 -0.24 -8.45
C VAL A 244 12.77 -0.27 -7.34
N CYS A 245 11.79 -1.18 -7.45
CA CYS A 245 10.67 -1.27 -6.51
C CYS A 245 10.67 -2.63 -5.80
N VAL A 246 10.93 -2.63 -4.49
CA VAL A 246 10.95 -3.85 -3.66
C VAL A 246 9.61 -4.01 -2.95
N VAL A 247 8.92 -5.15 -3.17
CA VAL A 247 7.55 -5.37 -2.69
C VAL A 247 7.30 -6.83 -2.25
N GLY A 248 6.10 -7.09 -1.71
CA GLY A 248 5.55 -8.44 -1.53
C GLY A 248 5.53 -8.94 -0.10
N SER A 249 6.24 -8.31 0.84
CA SER A 249 6.18 -8.70 2.25
C SER A 249 6.70 -7.60 3.17
N ILE A 250 6.03 -7.42 4.30
CA ILE A 250 6.55 -6.54 5.36
C ILE A 250 7.84 -7.10 5.98
N TYR A 251 8.02 -8.42 5.99
CA TYR A 251 9.26 -9.06 6.47
C TYR A 251 10.42 -8.74 5.51
N LEU A 252 10.20 -8.82 4.19
CA LEU A 252 11.21 -8.41 3.23
C LEU A 252 11.61 -6.94 3.41
N ILE A 253 10.63 -6.06 3.62
CA ILE A 253 10.91 -4.63 3.84
C ILE A 253 11.66 -4.41 5.16
N GLY A 254 11.38 -5.20 6.20
CA GLY A 254 12.16 -5.21 7.44
C GLY A 254 13.64 -5.52 7.18
N GLU A 255 13.93 -6.56 6.39
CA GLU A 255 15.32 -6.92 6.01
C GLU A 255 15.98 -5.82 5.16
N VAL A 256 15.25 -5.23 4.21
CA VAL A 256 15.74 -4.08 3.42
C VAL A 256 16.11 -2.91 4.34
N LEU A 257 15.28 -2.58 5.31
CA LEU A 257 15.53 -1.48 6.24
C LEU A 257 16.67 -1.77 7.22
N ASN A 258 16.89 -3.04 7.58
CA ASN A 258 18.01 -3.46 8.42
C ASN A 258 19.36 -3.37 7.70
N LEU A 259 19.36 -3.58 6.37
CA LEU A 259 20.57 -3.49 5.54
C LEU A 259 20.91 -2.04 5.16
N ASN A 260 19.96 -1.15 5.30
CA ASN A 260 20.03 0.25 4.87
C ASN A 260 20.55 1.15 6.01
#